data_dc6cd5c591dfc27ae1f17ef5ee409e34
#
_entry.id   dc6cd5c591dfc27ae1f17ef5ee409e34
#
_cell.length_a   1.000
_cell.length_b   1.000
_cell.length_c   1.000
_cell.angle_alpha   90.00
_cell.angle_beta   90.00
_cell.angle_gamma   90.00
#
_symmetry.space_group_name_H-M   'P 1'
#
loop_
_entity.id
_entity.type
_entity.pdbx_description
1 polymer ?
#
loop_
_entity_poly.entity_id
_entity_poly.type
_entity_poly.pdbx_seq_one_letter_code
_entity_poly.pdbx_strand_id
1 'polypeptide(L)'
;MATASTSLSKIKANSLNLAGTFGFSGTVSGLADETPLVLISTFTSDGSDATASFTSGIDSTYKEYMFVFNNIHPESGSFLTFNGSVDGGSNYNVTKTTSLFVAAHNEGGSDSTLTYRTGEDLAQSTDFQKLSSYGNTGAENDECISGIIKLYNPSSTTFVKHFTATTNTYDATDYSINSFIAGYFNTTSAINAAQFKMSTGEIQGGTIDLFGVV
;
A
#
# COMPACT_ATOMS: atom_id res chain seq x y z
N MET A 1 -18.28 -21.34 -51.44
CA MET A 1 -18.00 -22.15 -50.23
C MET A 1 -18.73 -21.49 -49.07
N ALA A 2 -19.74 -22.17 -48.51
CA ALA A 2 -20.51 -21.66 -47.39
C ALA A 2 -19.74 -21.95 -46.10
N THR A 3 -19.34 -20.93 -45.37
CA THR A 3 -18.80 -21.08 -44.03
C THR A 3 -19.95 -21.39 -43.08
N ALA A 4 -19.98 -22.62 -42.56
CA ALA A 4 -20.93 -22.98 -41.52
C ALA A 4 -20.51 -22.28 -40.22
N SER A 5 -21.27 -21.26 -39.81
CA SER A 5 -21.20 -20.68 -38.46
C SER A 5 -21.90 -21.65 -37.51
N THR A 6 -21.15 -22.45 -36.80
CA THR A 6 -21.68 -23.22 -35.66
C THR A 6 -21.66 -22.34 -34.43
N SER A 7 -22.80 -21.82 -34.05
CA SER A 7 -22.99 -21.18 -32.74
C SER A 7 -23.00 -22.27 -31.66
N LEU A 8 -21.92 -22.39 -30.91
CA LEU A 8 -21.83 -23.20 -29.69
C LEU A 8 -22.54 -22.47 -28.55
N SER A 9 -23.82 -22.70 -28.36
CA SER A 9 -24.61 -21.99 -27.36
C SER A 9 -24.38 -22.44 -25.90
N LYS A 10 -23.78 -23.60 -25.64
CA LYS A 10 -23.36 -24.08 -24.29
C LYS A 10 -22.40 -25.26 -24.43
N ILE A 11 -21.15 -25.11 -24.03
CA ILE A 11 -20.28 -26.23 -23.69
C ILE A 11 -20.38 -26.45 -22.19
N LYS A 12 -21.04 -27.50 -21.72
CA LYS A 12 -20.91 -28.02 -20.38
C LYS A 12 -19.85 -29.09 -20.38
N ALA A 13 -18.62 -28.75 -20.06
CA ALA A 13 -17.56 -29.73 -19.89
C ALA A 13 -16.97 -29.57 -18.49
N ASN A 14 -16.92 -30.65 -17.71
CA ASN A 14 -16.20 -30.66 -16.43
C ASN A 14 -14.68 -30.63 -16.61
N SER A 15 -14.20 -30.82 -17.81
CA SER A 15 -12.81 -30.59 -18.24
C SER A 15 -12.79 -30.47 -19.78
N LEU A 16 -12.21 -29.36 -20.27
CA LEU A 16 -11.91 -29.19 -21.69
C LEU A 16 -10.39 -29.36 -21.83
N ASN A 17 -9.97 -30.55 -22.28
CA ASN A 17 -8.56 -30.80 -22.59
C ASN A 17 -8.32 -30.39 -24.05
N LEU A 18 -7.74 -29.20 -24.24
CA LEU A 18 -7.46 -28.61 -25.55
C LEU A 18 -5.93 -28.57 -25.73
N ALA A 19 -5.46 -29.38 -26.65
CA ALA A 19 -4.08 -29.30 -27.13
C ALA A 19 -3.99 -28.19 -28.19
N GLY A 20 -3.56 -26.99 -27.78
CA GLY A 20 -3.35 -25.84 -28.67
C GLY A 20 -3.64 -24.48 -28.02
N THR A 21 -3.28 -23.40 -28.72
CA THR A 21 -3.56 -22.04 -28.30
C THR A 21 -4.95 -21.61 -28.78
N PHE A 22 -5.81 -21.18 -27.85
CA PHE A 22 -7.12 -20.61 -28.17
C PHE A 22 -7.06 -19.09 -28.05
N GLY A 23 -7.41 -18.40 -29.13
CA GLY A 23 -7.61 -16.96 -29.14
C GLY A 23 -9.11 -16.63 -29.04
N PHE A 24 -9.49 -15.79 -28.11
CA PHE A 24 -10.83 -15.21 -28.04
C PHE A 24 -10.79 -13.80 -28.62
N SER A 25 -11.66 -13.52 -29.60
CA SER A 25 -11.79 -12.19 -30.23
C SER A 25 -12.88 -11.33 -29.57
N GLY A 26 -13.38 -11.71 -28.40
CA GLY A 26 -14.44 -11.04 -27.68
C GLY A 26 -14.21 -11.07 -26.16
N THR A 27 -15.10 -10.39 -25.42
CA THR A 27 -15.06 -10.41 -23.96
C THR A 27 -15.37 -11.81 -23.44
N VAL A 28 -14.45 -12.40 -22.69
CA VAL A 28 -14.69 -13.63 -21.94
C VAL A 28 -15.38 -13.23 -20.64
N SER A 29 -16.65 -13.60 -20.49
CA SER A 29 -17.41 -13.34 -19.25
C SER A 29 -17.63 -14.64 -18.47
N GLY A 30 -17.67 -14.55 -17.15
CA GLY A 30 -17.92 -15.70 -16.27
C GLY A 30 -16.66 -16.49 -15.91
N LEU A 31 -15.48 -15.99 -16.22
CA LEU A 31 -14.29 -16.38 -15.47
C LEU A 31 -14.46 -15.76 -14.08
N ALA A 32 -14.45 -16.59 -13.04
CA ALA A 32 -14.23 -16.07 -11.71
C ALA A 32 -12.83 -15.43 -11.74
N ASP A 33 -12.75 -14.15 -11.48
CA ASP A 33 -11.47 -13.51 -11.20
C ASP A 33 -11.08 -13.99 -9.81
N GLU A 34 -10.40 -15.13 -9.76
CA GLU A 34 -9.98 -15.76 -8.50
C GLU A 34 -8.73 -15.11 -7.92
N THR A 35 -8.29 -13.98 -8.50
CA THR A 35 -7.19 -13.22 -7.91
C THR A 35 -7.70 -12.49 -6.67
N PRO A 36 -7.22 -12.82 -5.46
CA PRO A 36 -7.67 -12.15 -4.23
C PRO A 36 -7.27 -10.68 -4.19
N LEU A 37 -6.36 -10.25 -5.09
CA LEU A 37 -5.86 -8.90 -5.21
C LEU A 37 -6.04 -8.40 -6.64
N VAL A 38 -6.67 -7.24 -6.79
CA VAL A 38 -6.83 -6.54 -8.07
C VAL A 38 -5.94 -5.31 -8.05
N LEU A 39 -4.92 -5.26 -8.91
CA LEU A 39 -4.09 -4.08 -9.07
C LEU A 39 -4.92 -2.92 -9.63
N ILE A 40 -4.95 -1.80 -8.90
CA ILE A 40 -5.69 -0.59 -9.27
C ILE A 40 -4.76 0.42 -9.93
N SER A 41 -3.63 0.70 -9.29
CA SER A 41 -2.63 1.65 -9.80
C SER A 41 -1.26 1.41 -9.17
N THR A 42 -0.22 1.85 -9.88
CA THR A 42 1.17 1.82 -9.43
C THR A 42 1.74 3.23 -9.48
N PHE A 43 2.37 3.67 -8.40
CA PHE A 43 3.33 4.76 -8.39
C PHE A 43 4.73 4.18 -8.59
N THR A 44 5.50 4.74 -9.50
CA THR A 44 6.92 4.42 -9.69
C THR A 44 7.71 5.71 -9.59
N SER A 45 8.66 5.78 -8.68
CA SER A 45 9.49 6.97 -8.53
C SER A 45 10.34 7.21 -9.78
N ASP A 46 10.42 8.47 -10.20
CA ASP A 46 11.31 8.95 -11.26
C ASP A 46 12.65 9.49 -10.71
N GLY A 47 12.84 9.43 -9.39
CA GLY A 47 14.04 9.87 -8.70
C GLY A 47 13.96 11.25 -8.07
N SER A 48 12.81 11.94 -8.20
CA SER A 48 12.62 13.33 -7.73
C SER A 48 11.19 13.62 -7.26
N ASP A 49 10.53 12.62 -6.67
CA ASP A 49 9.12 12.72 -6.29
C ASP A 49 8.97 13.25 -4.86
N ALA A 50 8.43 14.46 -4.72
CA ALA A 50 8.08 15.00 -3.40
C ALA A 50 6.97 14.20 -2.71
N THR A 51 6.08 13.54 -3.47
CA THR A 51 4.94 12.78 -2.95
C THR A 51 4.50 11.67 -3.90
N ALA A 52 4.01 10.56 -3.36
CA ALA A 52 3.24 9.53 -4.06
C ALA A 52 1.76 9.67 -3.66
N SER A 53 0.92 10.17 -4.56
CA SER A 53 -0.49 10.45 -4.29
C SER A 53 -1.41 9.54 -5.08
N PHE A 54 -2.35 8.88 -4.38
CA PHE A 54 -3.41 8.06 -4.95
C PHE A 54 -4.74 8.79 -4.77
N THR A 55 -5.19 9.49 -5.81
CA THR A 55 -6.37 10.37 -5.79
C THR A 55 -7.61 9.75 -6.43
N SER A 56 -7.51 8.49 -6.87
CA SER A 56 -8.61 7.71 -7.45
C SER A 56 -8.47 6.24 -7.11
N GLY A 57 -9.56 5.48 -7.30
CA GLY A 57 -9.58 4.04 -7.10
C GLY A 57 -9.80 3.59 -5.65
N ILE A 58 -9.86 4.51 -4.68
CA ILE A 58 -10.24 4.24 -3.29
C ILE A 58 -11.71 4.64 -3.12
N ASP A 59 -12.62 3.67 -3.27
CA ASP A 59 -14.07 3.91 -3.29
C ASP A 59 -14.85 2.77 -2.60
N SER A 60 -16.09 2.53 -3.01
CA SER A 60 -16.94 1.48 -2.44
C SER A 60 -16.79 0.10 -3.11
N THR A 61 -15.93 -0.03 -4.12
CA THR A 61 -15.77 -1.27 -4.90
C THR A 61 -15.21 -2.39 -4.01
N TYR A 62 -14.21 -2.08 -3.19
CA TYR A 62 -13.60 -3.05 -2.29
C TYR A 62 -13.81 -2.66 -0.82
N LYS A 63 -13.83 -3.66 0.05
CA LYS A 63 -13.92 -3.44 1.50
C LYS A 63 -12.56 -3.27 2.16
N GLU A 64 -11.53 -3.75 1.52
CA GLU A 64 -10.15 -3.61 1.96
C GLU A 64 -9.30 -3.15 0.78
N TYR A 65 -8.41 -2.19 1.04
CA TYR A 65 -7.39 -1.73 0.10
C TYR A 65 -6.03 -1.98 0.70
N MET A 66 -5.08 -2.38 -0.14
CA MET A 66 -3.71 -2.66 0.28
C MET A 66 -2.73 -1.88 -0.59
N PHE A 67 -1.84 -1.14 0.06
CA PHE A 67 -0.67 -0.56 -0.59
C PHE A 67 0.54 -1.44 -0.29
N VAL A 68 1.29 -1.78 -1.32
CA VAL A 68 2.53 -2.56 -1.23
C VAL A 68 3.70 -1.67 -1.59
N PHE A 69 4.67 -1.57 -0.69
CA PHE A 69 5.88 -0.78 -0.89
C PHE A 69 7.03 -1.71 -1.29
N ASN A 70 7.69 -1.38 -2.40
CA ASN A 70 8.84 -2.12 -2.88
C ASN A 70 10.03 -1.16 -2.99
N ASN A 71 11.04 -1.37 -2.14
CA ASN A 71 12.31 -0.65 -2.16
C ASN A 71 12.15 0.87 -2.21
N ILE A 72 11.26 1.44 -1.37
CA ILE A 72 11.15 2.90 -1.26
C ILE A 72 12.46 3.44 -0.71
N HIS A 73 13.13 4.25 -1.51
CA HIS A 73 14.44 4.82 -1.23
C HIS A 73 14.32 6.33 -1.10
N PRO A 74 14.81 6.97 -0.03
CA PRO A 74 14.81 8.42 0.13
C PRO A 74 16.03 9.07 -0.51
N GLU A 75 15.93 10.34 -0.88
CA GLU A 75 17.04 11.19 -1.30
C GLU A 75 18.08 11.41 -0.18
N SER A 76 17.62 11.44 1.07
CA SER A 76 18.44 11.68 2.26
C SER A 76 17.82 10.94 3.44
N GLY A 77 18.57 10.77 4.53
CA GLY A 77 18.10 10.07 5.72
C GLY A 77 16.75 10.59 6.22
N SER A 78 15.69 9.75 6.08
CA SER A 78 14.30 10.16 6.25
C SER A 78 13.39 9.01 6.67
N PHE A 79 12.13 9.32 6.99
CA PHE A 79 11.08 8.35 7.31
C PHE A 79 10.01 8.36 6.23
N LEU A 80 9.56 7.21 5.78
CA LEU A 80 8.34 7.12 4.98
C LEU A 80 7.14 7.45 5.86
N THR A 81 6.24 8.30 5.36
CA THR A 81 5.05 8.77 6.07
C THR A 81 3.79 8.65 5.22
N PHE A 82 2.62 8.66 5.89
CA PHE A 82 1.33 8.41 5.27
C PHE A 82 0.23 9.30 5.86
N ASN A 83 -0.70 9.77 5.02
CA ASN A 83 -1.97 10.36 5.43
C ASN A 83 -3.07 10.08 4.40
N GLY A 84 -4.33 10.20 4.85
CA GLY A 84 -5.52 10.08 4.02
C GLY A 84 -6.18 11.43 3.74
N SER A 85 -7.09 11.42 2.75
CA SER A 85 -7.90 12.57 2.36
C SER A 85 -9.38 12.18 2.28
N VAL A 86 -10.26 13.14 2.58
CA VAL A 86 -11.72 13.02 2.41
C VAL A 86 -12.24 13.87 1.26
N ASP A 87 -11.38 14.63 0.59
CA ASP A 87 -11.72 15.63 -0.43
C ASP A 87 -10.99 15.40 -1.77
N GLY A 88 -10.72 14.12 -2.08
CA GLY A 88 -10.12 13.72 -3.34
C GLY A 88 -8.64 14.10 -3.50
N GLY A 89 -7.93 14.28 -2.39
CA GLY A 89 -6.51 14.61 -2.41
C GLY A 89 -6.21 16.12 -2.40
N SER A 90 -7.22 16.96 -2.20
CA SER A 90 -7.00 18.40 -2.03
C SER A 90 -6.29 18.72 -0.71
N ASN A 91 -6.60 17.96 0.34
CA ASN A 91 -5.94 18.04 1.65
C ASN A 91 -5.67 16.65 2.21
N TYR A 92 -4.51 16.46 2.82
CA TYR A 92 -4.09 15.24 3.51
C TYR A 92 -3.89 15.53 5.01
N ASN A 93 -5.00 15.79 5.69
CA ASN A 93 -5.01 16.29 7.07
C ASN A 93 -6.07 15.60 7.94
N VAL A 94 -6.45 14.37 7.62
CA VAL A 94 -7.46 13.66 8.40
C VAL A 94 -6.90 13.30 9.77
N THR A 95 -7.64 13.72 10.81
CA THR A 95 -7.29 13.42 12.21
C THR A 95 -7.23 11.91 12.45
N LYS A 96 -6.20 11.45 13.15
CA LYS A 96 -6.00 10.02 13.47
C LYS A 96 -5.38 9.81 14.83
N THR A 97 -5.63 8.63 15.38
CA THR A 97 -4.93 8.10 16.55
C THR A 97 -4.30 6.77 16.18
N THR A 98 -3.05 6.58 16.56
CA THR A 98 -2.23 5.43 16.15
C THR A 98 -1.46 4.85 17.31
N SER A 99 -1.00 3.61 17.12
CA SER A 99 0.00 2.96 17.95
C SER A 99 1.14 2.47 17.06
N LEU A 100 2.36 2.51 17.57
CA LEU A 100 3.55 2.11 16.85
C LEU A 100 4.54 1.42 17.79
N PHE A 101 5.00 0.22 17.39
CA PHE A 101 6.12 -0.45 18.04
C PHE A 101 7.05 -1.05 16.99
N VAL A 102 8.29 -1.29 17.36
CA VAL A 102 9.32 -1.82 16.47
C VAL A 102 10.03 -3.00 17.08
N ALA A 103 10.44 -3.94 16.22
CA ALA A 103 11.46 -4.92 16.49
C ALA A 103 12.68 -4.59 15.64
N ALA A 104 13.85 -4.42 16.26
CA ALA A 104 15.07 -4.06 15.56
C ALA A 104 16.23 -4.98 15.94
N HIS A 105 17.12 -5.25 14.98
CA HIS A 105 18.32 -6.04 15.18
C HIS A 105 19.43 -5.53 14.25
N ASN A 106 20.63 -5.30 14.81
CA ASN A 106 21.75 -4.84 14.02
C ASN A 106 22.50 -5.97 13.34
N GLU A 107 23.15 -5.69 12.21
CA GLU A 107 23.93 -6.67 11.45
C GLU A 107 25.10 -7.25 12.25
N GLY A 108 25.68 -6.50 13.16
CA GLY A 108 26.75 -6.96 14.02
C GLY A 108 26.34 -7.99 15.07
N GLY A 109 25.05 -8.28 15.22
CA GLY A 109 24.51 -9.26 16.18
C GLY A 109 24.67 -8.86 17.64
N SER A 110 25.03 -7.60 17.92
CA SER A 110 25.34 -7.10 19.25
C SER A 110 24.18 -6.37 19.93
N ASP A 111 23.18 -5.96 19.17
CA ASP A 111 22.03 -5.21 19.68
C ASP A 111 20.71 -5.67 19.04
N SER A 112 19.68 -5.79 19.88
CA SER A 112 18.32 -6.10 19.46
C SER A 112 17.32 -5.48 20.44
N THR A 113 16.17 -5.04 19.94
CA THR A 113 15.15 -4.42 20.79
C THR A 113 13.74 -4.70 20.28
N LEU A 114 12.78 -4.73 21.21
CA LEU A 114 11.35 -4.64 20.95
C LEU A 114 10.82 -3.49 21.80
N THR A 115 10.35 -2.42 21.17
CA THR A 115 9.99 -1.20 21.92
C THR A 115 8.78 -0.50 21.32
N TYR A 116 7.93 0.08 22.19
CA TYR A 116 6.86 0.99 21.82
C TYR A 116 7.45 2.39 21.58
N ARG A 117 6.93 3.11 20.56
CA ARG A 117 7.48 4.39 20.09
C ARG A 117 6.55 5.55 20.42
N THR A 118 6.56 5.98 21.69
CA THR A 118 5.67 7.05 22.23
C THR A 118 5.84 8.43 21.60
N GLY A 119 6.94 8.69 20.90
CA GLY A 119 7.16 9.96 20.18
C GLY A 119 6.80 9.91 18.71
N GLU A 120 6.28 8.79 18.22
CA GLU A 120 6.02 8.55 16.79
C GLU A 120 4.62 8.01 16.54
N ASP A 121 3.89 7.63 17.56
CA ASP A 121 2.45 7.45 17.56
C ASP A 121 1.72 8.80 17.55
N LEU A 122 0.49 8.81 17.10
CA LEU A 122 -0.32 10.02 17.00
C LEU A 122 -1.54 9.93 17.92
N ALA A 123 -1.86 11.04 18.60
CA ALA A 123 -3.03 11.17 19.44
C ALA A 123 -3.89 12.33 18.93
N GLN A 124 -4.97 12.02 18.19
CA GLN A 124 -5.87 13.00 17.57
C GLN A 124 -5.12 14.05 16.75
N SER A 125 -4.11 13.61 15.98
CA SER A 125 -3.30 14.51 15.16
C SER A 125 -3.68 14.43 13.68
N THR A 126 -3.50 15.54 12.97
CA THR A 126 -3.59 15.65 11.52
C THR A 126 -2.27 15.40 10.80
N ASP A 127 -1.19 15.19 11.56
CA ASP A 127 0.15 14.95 11.01
C ASP A 127 0.21 13.65 10.20
N PHE A 128 1.20 13.54 9.35
CA PHE A 128 1.51 12.31 8.65
C PHE A 128 2.04 11.26 9.63
N GLN A 129 1.46 10.05 9.60
CA GLN A 129 1.95 8.91 10.39
C GLN A 129 3.22 8.36 9.78
N LYS A 130 4.26 8.18 10.57
CA LYS A 130 5.46 7.45 10.17
C LYS A 130 5.13 5.98 9.91
N LEU A 131 5.61 5.46 8.79
CA LEU A 131 5.54 4.03 8.42
C LEU A 131 6.89 3.32 8.63
N SER A 132 7.96 4.07 8.88
CA SER A 132 9.24 3.57 9.38
C SER A 132 9.61 4.34 10.65
N SER A 133 10.38 3.72 11.51
CA SER A 133 10.63 4.25 12.87
C SER A 133 11.91 3.66 13.44
N TYR A 134 12.38 4.17 14.58
CA TYR A 134 13.59 3.79 15.32
C TYR A 134 14.86 4.40 14.73
N GLY A 135 15.23 4.07 13.46
CA GLY A 135 16.28 4.69 12.68
C GLY A 135 15.75 5.28 11.38
N ASN A 136 16.45 6.28 10.84
CA ASN A 136 16.15 6.81 9.51
C ASN A 136 16.51 5.77 8.44
N THR A 137 15.70 5.59 7.42
CA THR A 137 16.20 5.01 6.18
C THR A 137 17.26 5.95 5.63
N GLY A 138 18.45 5.47 5.41
CA GLY A 138 19.53 6.28 4.86
C GLY A 138 19.39 6.46 3.34
N ALA A 139 20.44 6.98 2.71
CA ALA A 139 20.47 7.26 1.28
C ALA A 139 21.53 6.45 0.52
N GLU A 140 22.13 5.45 1.19
CA GLU A 140 23.04 4.52 0.52
C GLU A 140 22.22 3.52 -0.32
N ASN A 141 22.82 2.96 -1.37
CA ASN A 141 22.11 2.16 -2.36
C ASN A 141 21.42 0.89 -1.83
N ASP A 142 21.79 0.42 -0.67
CA ASP A 142 21.21 -0.76 0.00
C ASP A 142 20.15 -0.41 1.04
N GLU A 143 20.00 0.87 1.39
CA GLU A 143 19.07 1.35 2.40
C GLU A 143 17.71 1.65 1.79
N CYS A 144 16.70 0.90 2.18
CA CYS A 144 15.34 1.08 1.65
C CYS A 144 14.26 0.58 2.62
N ILE A 145 13.01 0.84 2.24
CA ILE A 145 11.81 0.43 2.98
C ILE A 145 10.95 -0.43 2.06
N SER A 146 10.54 -1.60 2.55
CA SER A 146 9.52 -2.43 1.91
C SER A 146 8.45 -2.83 2.94
N GLY A 147 7.23 -3.09 2.47
CA GLY A 147 6.14 -3.49 3.37
C GLY A 147 4.76 -3.26 2.80
N ILE A 148 3.79 -3.25 3.69
CA ILE A 148 2.38 -3.10 3.32
C ILE A 148 1.65 -2.17 4.30
N ILE A 149 0.61 -1.50 3.80
CA ILE A 149 -0.44 -0.89 4.62
C ILE A 149 -1.81 -1.36 4.10
N LYS A 150 -2.71 -1.71 5.00
CA LYS A 150 -4.09 -2.07 4.73
C LYS A 150 -5.04 -1.02 5.27
N LEU A 151 -6.00 -0.62 4.46
CA LEU A 151 -7.03 0.35 4.78
C LEU A 151 -8.39 -0.36 4.71
N TYR A 152 -9.14 -0.36 5.82
CA TYR A 152 -10.37 -1.13 5.95
C TYR A 152 -11.60 -0.26 5.75
N ASN A 153 -12.48 -0.68 4.82
CA ASN A 153 -13.77 -0.07 4.50
C ASN A 153 -13.71 1.47 4.37
N PRO A 154 -12.81 2.02 3.54
CA PRO A 154 -12.56 3.46 3.47
C PRO A 154 -13.77 4.28 3.05
N SER A 155 -14.67 3.70 2.25
CA SER A 155 -15.91 4.36 1.78
C SER A 155 -17.02 4.43 2.83
N SER A 156 -16.85 3.85 4.03
CA SER A 156 -17.87 3.93 5.09
C SER A 156 -18.15 5.37 5.48
N THR A 157 -19.45 5.72 5.53
CA THR A 157 -19.92 6.99 6.08
C THR A 157 -20.55 6.84 7.48
N THR A 158 -20.41 5.65 8.07
CA THR A 158 -20.96 5.32 9.40
C THR A 158 -19.87 5.16 10.45
N PHE A 159 -18.75 4.50 10.10
CA PHE A 159 -17.70 4.14 11.04
C PHE A 159 -16.40 4.87 10.72
N VAL A 160 -15.51 4.97 11.70
CA VAL A 160 -14.11 5.36 11.51
C VAL A 160 -13.38 4.34 10.61
N LYS A 161 -12.30 4.74 9.97
CA LYS A 161 -11.54 3.88 9.03
C LYS A 161 -10.27 3.41 9.71
N HIS A 162 -10.23 2.11 9.99
CA HIS A 162 -9.04 1.48 10.54
C HIS A 162 -8.00 1.25 9.46
N PHE A 163 -6.74 1.26 9.86
CA PHE A 163 -5.63 0.81 9.05
C PHE A 163 -4.59 0.09 9.90
N THR A 164 -3.84 -0.80 9.26
CA THR A 164 -2.68 -1.47 9.83
C THR A 164 -1.54 -1.44 8.84
N ALA A 165 -0.31 -1.31 9.31
CA ALA A 165 0.87 -1.39 8.46
C ALA A 165 1.96 -2.23 9.10
N THR A 166 2.73 -2.91 8.26
CA THR A 166 3.97 -3.57 8.64
C THR A 166 5.01 -3.25 7.57
N THR A 167 6.11 -2.66 8.00
CA THR A 167 7.23 -2.32 7.12
C THR A 167 8.53 -2.85 7.67
N ASN A 168 9.43 -3.22 6.79
CA ASN A 168 10.82 -3.48 7.13
C ASN A 168 11.69 -2.40 6.50
N THR A 169 12.58 -1.85 7.30
CA THR A 169 13.55 -0.83 6.91
C THR A 169 14.95 -1.36 7.17
N TYR A 170 15.83 -1.21 6.20
CA TYR A 170 17.26 -1.20 6.43
C TYR A 170 17.68 0.25 6.64
N ASP A 171 18.19 0.55 7.83
CA ASP A 171 18.46 1.93 8.25
C ASP A 171 19.91 2.34 8.06
N ALA A 172 20.19 3.63 8.19
CA ALA A 172 21.52 4.25 8.06
C ALA A 172 22.56 3.78 9.09
N THR A 173 22.22 2.87 9.99
CA THR A 173 23.09 2.35 11.06
C THR A 173 23.15 0.84 11.12
N ASP A 174 22.90 0.19 10.00
CA ASP A 174 22.99 -1.25 9.78
C ASP A 174 22.00 -2.07 10.63
N TYR A 175 20.76 -1.56 10.82
CA TYR A 175 19.69 -2.29 11.47
C TYR A 175 18.63 -2.74 10.48
N SER A 176 18.16 -3.97 10.64
CA SER A 176 16.86 -4.42 10.16
C SER A 176 15.80 -4.02 11.19
N ILE A 177 14.89 -3.12 10.79
CA ILE A 177 13.85 -2.59 11.66
C ILE A 177 12.48 -2.98 11.10
N ASN A 178 11.74 -3.80 11.85
CA ASN A 178 10.36 -4.12 11.52
C ASN A 178 9.42 -3.22 12.33
N SER A 179 8.67 -2.36 11.64
CA SER A 179 7.71 -1.43 12.25
C SER A 179 6.29 -1.99 12.13
N PHE A 180 5.56 -1.99 13.25
CA PHE A 180 4.16 -2.40 13.34
C PHE A 180 3.32 -1.19 13.73
N ILE A 181 2.44 -0.78 12.83
CA ILE A 181 1.59 0.39 13.02
C ILE A 181 0.12 -0.03 12.92
N ALA A 182 -0.71 0.48 13.80
CA ALA A 182 -2.15 0.38 13.72
C ALA A 182 -2.79 1.71 14.09
N GLY A 183 -3.96 2.00 13.49
CA GLY A 183 -4.65 3.23 13.82
C GLY A 183 -6.01 3.34 13.15
N TYR A 184 -6.61 4.51 13.35
CA TYR A 184 -7.85 4.86 12.67
C TYR A 184 -7.90 6.34 12.33
N PHE A 185 -8.49 6.66 11.20
CA PHE A 185 -8.91 8.02 10.85
C PHE A 185 -10.19 8.34 11.62
N ASN A 186 -10.13 9.38 12.48
CA ASN A 186 -11.25 9.78 13.34
C ASN A 186 -12.26 10.64 12.57
N THR A 187 -12.89 10.05 11.59
CA THR A 187 -13.94 10.67 10.78
C THR A 187 -14.93 9.61 10.29
N THR A 188 -16.17 9.98 10.10
CA THR A 188 -17.18 9.18 9.41
C THR A 188 -17.25 9.51 7.90
N SER A 189 -16.60 10.58 7.42
CA SER A 189 -16.51 10.85 5.98
C SER A 189 -15.65 9.77 5.30
N ALA A 190 -15.97 9.42 4.06
CA ALA A 190 -15.18 8.46 3.29
C ALA A 190 -13.73 8.97 3.10
N ILE A 191 -12.77 8.08 3.26
CA ILE A 191 -11.38 8.29 2.82
C ILE A 191 -11.34 7.90 1.34
N ASN A 192 -11.04 8.84 0.46
CA ASN A 192 -11.07 8.66 -0.99
C ASN A 192 -9.74 8.97 -1.70
N ALA A 193 -8.72 9.36 -0.94
CA ALA A 193 -7.35 9.46 -1.42
C ALA A 193 -6.34 9.18 -0.30
N ALA A 194 -5.13 8.79 -0.68
CA ALA A 194 -4.00 8.55 0.21
C ALA A 194 -2.73 9.18 -0.38
N GLN A 195 -1.85 9.66 0.49
CA GLN A 195 -0.56 10.22 0.10
C GLN A 195 0.54 9.63 0.97
N PHE A 196 1.65 9.30 0.31
CA PHE A 196 2.91 8.91 0.91
C PHE A 196 3.97 9.94 0.56
N LYS A 197 4.86 10.22 1.49
CA LYS A 197 6.01 11.09 1.26
C LYS A 197 7.11 10.79 2.28
N MET A 198 8.30 11.21 1.96
CA MET A 198 9.36 11.23 2.96
C MET A 198 9.10 12.35 3.98
N SER A 199 9.58 12.19 5.21
CA SER A 199 9.47 13.24 6.25
C SER A 199 10.30 14.47 5.89
N THR A 200 11.39 14.27 5.15
CA THR A 200 12.25 15.30 4.55
C THR A 200 12.81 14.77 3.23
N GLY A 201 13.06 15.67 2.27
CA GLY A 201 13.56 15.29 0.93
C GLY A 201 12.50 14.57 0.08
N GLU A 202 12.96 13.91 -0.95
CA GLU A 202 12.16 13.28 -1.99
C GLU A 202 12.21 11.74 -1.91
N ILE A 203 11.25 11.10 -2.57
CA ILE A 203 11.29 9.66 -2.88
C ILE A 203 12.17 9.52 -4.11
N GLN A 204 13.36 8.93 -3.93
CA GLN A 204 14.35 8.79 -5.00
C GLN A 204 14.20 7.46 -5.77
N GLY A 205 13.51 6.47 -5.21
CA GLY A 205 13.34 5.18 -5.85
C GLY A 205 12.22 4.35 -5.26
N GLY A 206 11.89 3.27 -5.94
CA GLY A 206 10.91 2.28 -5.52
C GLY A 206 9.54 2.44 -6.15
N THR A 207 8.64 1.55 -5.76
CA THR A 207 7.24 1.53 -6.24
C THR A 207 6.26 1.40 -5.09
N ILE A 208 5.07 1.95 -5.28
CA ILE A 208 3.91 1.72 -4.40
C ILE A 208 2.76 1.24 -5.27
N ASP A 209 2.30 0.02 -5.02
CA ASP A 209 1.18 -0.58 -5.72
C ASP A 209 -0.08 -0.52 -4.86
N LEU A 210 -1.18 0.00 -5.42
CA LEU A 210 -2.50 -0.01 -4.80
C LEU A 210 -3.32 -1.18 -5.32
N PHE A 211 -3.77 -2.04 -4.41
CA PHE A 211 -4.66 -3.17 -4.70
C PHE A 211 -6.01 -3.01 -3.99
N GLY A 212 -7.07 -3.49 -4.65
CA GLY A 212 -8.34 -3.85 -4.03
C GLY A 212 -8.31 -5.32 -3.61
N VAL A 213 -8.82 -5.64 -2.43
CA VAL A 213 -8.95 -7.02 -1.93
C VAL A 213 -10.37 -7.51 -2.17
N VAL A 214 -10.52 -8.63 -2.89
CA VAL A 214 -11.81 -9.26 -3.27
C VAL A 214 -12.29 -10.20 -2.17
#